data_8a7d058e54204129dc7c4bfd28446674
#
_entry.id   8a7d058e54204129dc7c4bfd28446674
#
_cell.length_a   1.000
_cell.length_b   1.000
_cell.length_c   1.000
_cell.angle_alpha   90.00
_cell.angle_beta   90.00
_cell.angle_gamma   90.00
#
_symmetry.space_group_name_H-M   'P 1'
#
loop_
_entity.id
_entity.type
_entity.pdbx_description
1 polymer ?
#
loop_
_entity_poly.entity_id
_entity_poly.type
_entity_poly.pdbx_seq_one_letter_code
_entity_poly.pdbx_strand_id
1 'polypeptide(L)'
;MSDLHKWDPEDPDFWEKEGKKIANRNLWISIPSLLAGFAVWLYWGIITVQMLNLGFPFAKAELFTLMAIAGLTGATLRIPSSFFIRLCGGRNTIFFTTALLMIPAVGAGFALQNPDTPLWQFQLLALLSGFGGGNFASSMSNISFFFPKKQQGLALGMNAGLGNFGVTTMQIVVPLFMTFAAFGAFSGDPMTLINTSGTLIGKIPAGTESYISNAGFVWLLLLVPLFFLSWFGMNNIRTPDVSPNIGSPLTSFALITVMLSIGLVVAAFGLWLMLPETANGSGFGVPKEVVLVLVVTATVVILKMLPGSIGESLTRQYQIFNNKHTWVMSVIYTMTFGSFIGFAASFPLAIKVIFGYSHVMVDGMMTHNTINPNGPSALMYAWMGPFIGALIRPLGGWISDKIGGALVTQVCSIVMIGSALGAAYYMQAAYQSATPEEFFIQFFVLFLILFAATGIGNGSTFRTIAQVFPKEQAGPVLGWTSAVAAYGAFYIPKVIGEQIQATTPEVALIGFAVFYGVCVLINYWFYLRKDGEFYNP
;
A
#
# COMPACT_ATOMS: atom_id res chain seq x y z
N MET A 1 -0.23 31.53 -0.36
CA MET A 1 -0.24 31.54 -1.83
C MET A 1 -1.66 31.45 -2.32
N SER A 2 -1.96 32.06 -3.45
CA SER A 2 -3.31 32.27 -3.96
C SER A 2 -3.85 31.03 -4.67
N ASP A 3 -5.16 30.89 -4.64
CA ASP A 3 -5.88 30.01 -5.54
C ASP A 3 -5.66 30.47 -7.00
N LEU A 4 -5.55 29.52 -7.93
CA LEU A 4 -5.33 29.79 -9.35
C LEU A 4 -6.69 29.86 -10.05
N HIS A 5 -7.10 31.06 -10.43
CA HIS A 5 -8.36 31.31 -11.14
C HIS A 5 -8.22 31.19 -12.67
N LYS A 6 -6.98 31.22 -13.16
CA LYS A 6 -6.62 30.95 -14.56
C LYS A 6 -5.56 29.85 -14.56
N TRP A 7 -5.84 28.78 -15.26
CA TRP A 7 -4.91 27.67 -15.41
C TRP A 7 -5.15 26.98 -16.74
N ASP A 8 -4.23 27.13 -17.66
CA ASP A 8 -4.26 26.47 -18.96
C ASP A 8 -2.87 25.91 -19.29
N PRO A 9 -2.57 24.66 -18.86
CA PRO A 9 -1.28 24.04 -19.11
C PRO A 9 -1.08 23.68 -20.58
N GLU A 10 -2.12 23.69 -21.41
CA GLU A 10 -2.02 23.40 -22.85
C GLU A 10 -1.60 24.63 -23.66
N ASP A 11 -1.74 25.86 -23.13
CA ASP A 11 -1.21 27.07 -23.73
C ASP A 11 0.33 27.13 -23.58
N PRO A 12 1.12 27.05 -24.69
CA PRO A 12 2.58 27.04 -24.61
C PRO A 12 3.17 28.30 -23.98
N ASP A 13 2.58 29.48 -24.22
CA ASP A 13 3.08 30.75 -23.70
C ASP A 13 2.88 30.85 -22.18
N PHE A 14 1.71 30.48 -21.72
CA PHE A 14 1.42 30.37 -20.27
C PHE A 14 2.32 29.33 -19.61
N TRP A 15 2.47 28.16 -20.25
CA TRP A 15 3.26 27.06 -19.69
C TRP A 15 4.72 27.45 -19.47
N GLU A 16 5.38 28.02 -20.47
CA GLU A 16 6.81 28.37 -20.35
C GLU A 16 7.04 29.58 -19.43
N LYS A 17 6.11 30.57 -19.37
CA LYS A 17 6.27 31.75 -18.51
C LYS A 17 6.03 31.46 -17.03
N GLU A 18 4.98 30.74 -16.68
CA GLU A 18 4.51 30.56 -15.30
C GLU A 18 4.12 29.13 -14.95
N GLY A 19 3.39 28.44 -15.84
CA GLY A 19 2.73 27.16 -15.56
C GLY A 19 3.68 26.09 -15.09
N LYS A 20 4.79 25.90 -15.80
CA LYS A 20 5.82 24.90 -15.51
C LYS A 20 6.44 25.05 -14.11
N LYS A 21 6.71 26.27 -13.67
CA LYS A 21 7.27 26.54 -12.33
C LYS A 21 6.28 26.19 -11.24
N ILE A 22 5.02 26.57 -11.43
CA ILE A 22 3.93 26.28 -10.47
C ILE A 22 3.67 24.77 -10.42
N ALA A 23 3.55 24.11 -11.57
CA ALA A 23 3.30 22.67 -11.67
C ALA A 23 4.42 21.85 -10.99
N ASN A 24 5.68 22.15 -11.30
CA ASN A 24 6.82 21.47 -10.69
C ASN A 24 6.87 21.66 -9.17
N ARG A 25 6.57 22.85 -8.65
CA ARG A 25 6.51 23.07 -7.21
C ARG A 25 5.42 22.20 -6.55
N ASN A 26 4.23 22.15 -7.12
CA ASN A 26 3.16 21.29 -6.63
C ASN A 26 3.56 19.80 -6.69
N LEU A 27 4.22 19.34 -7.75
CA LEU A 27 4.71 17.97 -7.90
C LEU A 27 5.75 17.64 -6.81
N TRP A 28 6.76 18.50 -6.60
CA TRP A 28 7.84 18.24 -5.64
C TRP A 28 7.42 18.33 -4.17
N ILE A 29 6.26 18.90 -3.87
CA ILE A 29 5.64 18.82 -2.54
C ILE A 29 4.73 17.58 -2.45
N SER A 30 4.05 17.25 -3.54
CA SER A 30 3.15 16.08 -3.61
C SER A 30 3.90 14.75 -3.44
N ILE A 31 5.06 14.60 -4.06
CA ILE A 31 5.88 13.38 -4.00
C ILE A 31 6.24 12.98 -2.56
N PRO A 32 6.91 13.82 -1.74
CA PRO A 32 7.24 13.45 -0.37
C PRO A 32 6.00 13.31 0.53
N SER A 33 4.90 14.03 0.25
CA SER A 33 3.64 13.85 0.98
C SER A 33 3.03 12.47 0.69
N LEU A 34 3.11 12.01 -0.55
CA LEU A 34 2.66 10.66 -0.93
C LEU A 34 3.60 9.58 -0.38
N LEU A 35 4.92 9.82 -0.38
CA LEU A 35 5.91 8.96 0.23
C LEU A 35 5.62 8.73 1.72
N ALA A 36 5.37 9.80 2.47
CA ALA A 36 4.99 9.73 3.88
C ALA A 36 3.66 8.97 4.06
N GLY A 37 2.71 9.15 3.14
CA GLY A 37 1.45 8.40 3.12
C GLY A 37 1.67 6.89 3.01
N PHE A 38 2.47 6.43 2.05
CA PHE A 38 2.81 5.00 1.90
C PHE A 38 3.56 4.46 3.11
N ALA A 39 4.47 5.25 3.67
CA ALA A 39 5.27 4.84 4.81
C ALA A 39 4.40 4.60 6.06
N VAL A 40 3.55 5.56 6.44
CA VAL A 40 2.65 5.44 7.59
C VAL A 40 1.58 4.37 7.35
N TRP A 41 1.11 4.19 6.11
CA TRP A 41 0.17 3.13 5.78
C TRP A 41 0.71 1.73 6.06
N LEU A 42 1.99 1.48 5.74
CA LEU A 42 2.57 0.13 5.72
C LEU A 42 3.59 -0.13 6.84
N TYR A 43 3.86 0.81 7.74
CA TYR A 43 4.87 0.65 8.81
C TYR A 43 4.55 -0.51 9.78
N TRP A 44 3.30 -0.97 9.84
CA TRP A 44 2.91 -2.15 10.61
C TRP A 44 3.69 -3.41 10.20
N GLY A 45 4.10 -3.52 8.94
CA GLY A 45 4.94 -4.63 8.47
C GLY A 45 6.29 -4.72 9.19
N ILE A 46 6.85 -3.59 9.65
CA ILE A 46 8.09 -3.53 10.41
C ILE A 46 7.84 -3.55 11.92
N ILE A 47 6.82 -2.80 12.37
CA ILE A 47 6.44 -2.73 13.79
C ILE A 47 6.12 -4.12 14.32
N THR A 48 5.34 -4.93 13.60
CA THR A 48 4.96 -6.28 14.02
C THR A 48 6.14 -7.24 14.14
N VAL A 49 7.15 -7.11 13.28
CA VAL A 49 8.41 -7.86 13.42
C VAL A 49 9.11 -7.49 14.71
N GLN A 50 9.22 -6.19 15.02
CA GLN A 50 9.88 -5.72 16.23
C GLN A 50 9.10 -6.05 17.48
N MET A 51 7.76 -6.05 17.43
CA MET A 51 6.92 -6.55 18.53
C MET A 51 7.27 -8.00 18.89
N LEU A 52 7.43 -8.89 17.89
CA LEU A 52 7.89 -10.26 18.15
C LEU A 52 9.32 -10.31 18.72
N ASN A 53 10.21 -9.44 18.25
CA ASN A 53 11.58 -9.38 18.75
C ASN A 53 11.67 -8.87 20.20
N LEU A 54 10.68 -8.11 20.65
CA LEU A 54 10.56 -7.55 21.99
C LEU A 54 9.64 -8.35 22.93
N GLY A 55 8.99 -9.39 22.42
CA GLY A 55 8.13 -10.26 23.24
C GLY A 55 6.76 -9.68 23.57
N PHE A 56 6.18 -8.84 22.71
CA PHE A 56 4.79 -8.41 22.87
C PHE A 56 3.85 -9.63 22.90
N PRO A 57 2.80 -9.62 23.78
CA PRO A 57 1.97 -10.80 24.04
C PRO A 57 0.90 -11.06 22.95
N PHE A 58 1.27 -10.91 21.68
CA PHE A 58 0.34 -11.09 20.56
C PHE A 58 0.67 -12.34 19.74
N ALA A 59 -0.37 -13.04 19.32
CA ALA A 59 -0.23 -14.17 18.41
C ALA A 59 0.24 -13.71 17.02
N LYS A 60 1.01 -14.56 16.34
CA LYS A 60 1.52 -14.28 14.98
C LYS A 60 0.39 -13.90 14.01
N ALA A 61 -0.75 -14.61 14.07
CA ALA A 61 -1.93 -14.31 13.25
C ALA A 61 -2.55 -12.95 13.55
N GLU A 62 -2.54 -12.50 14.82
CA GLU A 62 -3.02 -11.16 15.20
C GLU A 62 -2.14 -10.06 14.62
N LEU A 63 -0.83 -10.27 14.58
CA LEU A 63 0.12 -9.33 13.98
C LEU A 63 -0.06 -9.22 12.46
N PHE A 64 -0.31 -10.33 11.76
CA PHE A 64 -0.69 -10.28 10.34
C PHE A 64 -2.03 -9.57 10.14
N THR A 65 -2.96 -9.73 11.07
CA THR A 65 -4.25 -9.03 11.03
C THR A 65 -4.09 -7.51 11.19
N LEU A 66 -3.16 -7.01 12.01
CA LEU A 66 -2.87 -5.57 12.09
C LEU A 66 -2.48 -4.97 10.73
N MET A 67 -1.61 -5.66 9.98
CA MET A 67 -1.25 -5.24 8.62
C MET A 67 -2.46 -5.28 7.68
N ALA A 68 -3.28 -6.33 7.77
CA ALA A 68 -4.49 -6.46 6.97
C ALA A 68 -5.51 -5.33 7.26
N ILE A 69 -5.67 -4.92 8.52
CA ILE A 69 -6.53 -3.80 8.91
C ILE A 69 -6.10 -2.51 8.21
N ALA A 70 -4.81 -2.15 8.29
CA ALA A 70 -4.28 -0.98 7.58
C ALA A 70 -4.47 -1.10 6.06
N GLY A 71 -4.29 -2.32 5.51
CA GLY A 71 -4.51 -2.64 4.10
C GLY A 71 -5.95 -2.40 3.66
N LEU A 72 -6.93 -2.93 4.39
CA LEU A 72 -8.36 -2.77 4.10
C LEU A 72 -8.77 -1.30 4.08
N THR A 73 -8.42 -0.58 5.13
CA THR A 73 -8.78 0.84 5.23
C THR A 73 -8.10 1.69 4.18
N GLY A 74 -6.80 1.50 3.96
CA GLY A 74 -6.07 2.27 2.95
C GLY A 74 -6.60 2.07 1.53
N ALA A 75 -7.00 0.86 1.17
CA ALA A 75 -7.65 0.58 -0.10
C ALA A 75 -9.05 1.21 -0.18
N THR A 76 -9.85 1.05 0.86
CA THR A 76 -11.22 1.60 0.92
C THR A 76 -11.22 3.12 0.81
N LEU A 77 -10.30 3.80 1.50
CA LEU A 77 -10.20 5.26 1.48
C LEU A 77 -9.72 5.84 0.14
N ARG A 78 -9.13 5.03 -0.76
CA ARG A 78 -8.85 5.48 -2.14
C ARG A 78 -10.10 5.83 -2.92
N ILE A 79 -11.22 5.16 -2.63
CA ILE A 79 -12.48 5.39 -3.34
C ILE A 79 -12.97 6.83 -3.10
N PRO A 80 -13.23 7.30 -1.85
CA PRO A 80 -13.62 8.68 -1.62
C PRO A 80 -12.53 9.69 -1.97
N SER A 81 -11.25 9.35 -1.78
CA SER A 81 -10.12 10.27 -2.04
C SER A 81 -9.97 10.65 -3.51
N SER A 82 -10.47 9.84 -4.44
CA SER A 82 -10.44 10.14 -5.87
C SER A 82 -11.26 11.39 -6.25
N PHE A 83 -12.18 11.84 -5.38
CA PHE A 83 -13.05 12.98 -5.61
C PHE A 83 -12.58 14.28 -4.94
N PHE A 84 -11.65 14.20 -3.99
CA PHE A 84 -11.27 15.33 -3.14
C PHE A 84 -10.77 16.54 -3.93
N ILE A 85 -10.02 16.32 -5.00
CA ILE A 85 -9.42 17.44 -5.75
C ILE A 85 -10.50 18.31 -6.39
N ARG A 86 -11.52 17.70 -6.98
CA ARG A 86 -12.62 18.43 -7.62
C ARG A 86 -13.51 19.16 -6.60
N LEU A 87 -13.65 18.63 -5.40
CA LEU A 87 -14.56 19.15 -4.37
C LEU A 87 -13.86 20.12 -3.41
N CYS A 88 -12.60 19.87 -3.09
CA CYS A 88 -11.88 20.53 -2.01
C CYS A 88 -10.63 21.29 -2.47
N GLY A 89 -10.15 21.01 -3.69
CA GLY A 89 -8.90 21.56 -4.22
C GLY A 89 -7.66 20.81 -3.77
N GLY A 90 -6.57 20.93 -4.52
CA GLY A 90 -5.35 20.19 -4.32
C GLY A 90 -4.62 20.54 -3.03
N ARG A 91 -4.36 21.85 -2.81
CA ARG A 91 -3.69 22.34 -1.60
C ARG A 91 -4.43 21.91 -0.33
N ASN A 92 -5.74 22.18 -0.26
CA ASN A 92 -6.55 21.87 0.91
C ASN A 92 -6.54 20.37 1.20
N THR A 93 -6.65 19.55 0.16
CA THR A 93 -6.64 18.09 0.28
C THR A 93 -5.29 17.59 0.82
N ILE A 94 -4.18 17.92 0.15
CA ILE A 94 -2.85 17.41 0.56
C ILE A 94 -2.47 17.91 1.95
N PHE A 95 -2.74 19.18 2.27
CA PHE A 95 -2.54 19.73 3.59
C PHE A 95 -3.27 18.94 4.67
N PHE A 96 -4.58 18.76 4.52
CA PHE A 96 -5.40 18.13 5.54
C PHE A 96 -5.12 16.63 5.68
N THR A 97 -4.95 15.92 4.57
CA THR A 97 -4.64 14.49 4.62
C THR A 97 -3.23 14.21 5.17
N THR A 98 -2.26 15.13 4.95
CA THR A 98 -0.94 15.07 5.61
C THR A 98 -1.06 15.26 7.12
N ALA A 99 -1.90 16.21 7.57
CA ALA A 99 -2.18 16.40 8.99
C ALA A 99 -2.80 15.16 9.65
N LEU A 100 -3.75 14.51 8.97
CA LEU A 100 -4.40 13.29 9.47
C LEU A 100 -3.42 12.14 9.69
N LEU A 101 -2.34 12.04 8.91
CA LEU A 101 -1.30 11.01 9.11
C LEU A 101 -0.53 11.16 10.43
N MET A 102 -0.49 12.36 11.00
CA MET A 102 0.16 12.56 12.31
C MET A 102 -0.58 11.81 13.42
N ILE A 103 -1.90 11.59 13.29
CA ILE A 103 -2.72 10.90 14.30
C ILE A 103 -2.22 9.46 14.53
N PRO A 104 -2.20 8.57 13.52
CA PRO A 104 -1.68 7.22 13.72
C PRO A 104 -0.17 7.19 14.01
N ALA A 105 0.62 8.14 13.48
CA ALA A 105 2.05 8.21 13.75
C ALA A 105 2.35 8.51 15.22
N VAL A 106 1.71 9.54 15.79
CA VAL A 106 1.84 9.90 17.22
C VAL A 106 1.22 8.82 18.10
N GLY A 107 0.03 8.35 17.74
CA GLY A 107 -0.67 7.31 18.49
C GLY A 107 0.14 6.02 18.58
N ALA A 108 0.73 5.56 17.46
CA ALA A 108 1.59 4.39 17.46
C ALA A 108 2.85 4.61 18.30
N GLY A 109 3.47 5.80 18.21
CA GLY A 109 4.62 6.15 19.04
C GLY A 109 4.33 5.98 20.53
N PHE A 110 3.22 6.50 21.03
CA PHE A 110 2.87 6.35 22.46
C PHE A 110 2.38 4.94 22.82
N ALA A 111 1.55 4.32 21.98
CA ALA A 111 1.02 2.98 22.25
C ALA A 111 2.13 1.92 22.34
N LEU A 112 3.20 2.08 21.54
CA LEU A 112 4.35 1.16 21.51
C LEU A 112 5.29 1.30 22.72
N GLN A 113 5.14 2.32 23.56
CA GLN A 113 5.96 2.46 24.79
C GLN A 113 5.58 1.46 25.88
N ASN A 114 4.40 0.86 25.80
CA ASN A 114 3.93 -0.09 26.79
C ASN A 114 3.56 -1.41 26.13
N PRO A 115 4.26 -2.53 26.42
CA PRO A 115 3.93 -3.84 25.87
C PRO A 115 2.57 -4.36 26.33
N ASP A 116 2.01 -3.83 27.43
CA ASP A 116 0.67 -4.19 27.95
C ASP A 116 -0.46 -3.42 27.24
N THR A 117 -0.15 -2.56 26.30
CA THR A 117 -1.17 -1.87 25.49
C THR A 117 -2.06 -2.90 24.78
N PRO A 118 -3.38 -2.83 24.98
CA PRO A 118 -4.30 -3.85 24.47
C PRO A 118 -4.38 -3.82 22.94
N LEU A 119 -4.53 -4.99 22.33
CA LEU A 119 -4.53 -5.20 20.88
C LEU A 119 -5.51 -4.27 20.13
N TRP A 120 -6.69 -4.00 20.69
CA TRP A 120 -7.68 -3.14 20.04
C TRP A 120 -7.18 -1.70 19.78
N GLN A 121 -6.27 -1.18 20.61
CA GLN A 121 -5.68 0.14 20.39
C GLN A 121 -4.77 0.11 19.16
N PHE A 122 -3.96 -0.94 19.01
CA PHE A 122 -3.15 -1.13 17.80
C PHE A 122 -4.02 -1.35 16.57
N GLN A 123 -5.14 -2.08 16.69
CA GLN A 123 -6.11 -2.26 15.60
C GLN A 123 -6.73 -0.92 15.17
N LEU A 124 -7.08 -0.05 16.11
CA LEU A 124 -7.58 1.31 15.83
C LEU A 124 -6.51 2.15 15.11
N LEU A 125 -5.27 2.11 15.58
CA LEU A 125 -4.16 2.83 14.97
C LEU A 125 -3.84 2.30 13.57
N ALA A 126 -3.92 0.99 13.37
CA ALA A 126 -3.79 0.36 12.05
C ALA A 126 -4.92 0.80 11.10
N LEU A 127 -6.16 0.88 11.60
CA LEU A 127 -7.30 1.43 10.87
C LEU A 127 -7.02 2.88 10.40
N LEU A 128 -6.54 3.75 11.30
CA LEU A 128 -6.25 5.15 11.00
C LEU A 128 -5.03 5.31 10.07
N SER A 129 -4.08 4.38 10.09
CA SER A 129 -2.94 4.36 9.15
C SER A 129 -3.39 4.27 7.69
N GLY A 130 -4.60 3.76 7.46
CA GLY A 130 -5.24 3.72 6.15
C GLY A 130 -5.41 5.10 5.47
N PHE A 131 -5.37 6.21 6.21
CA PHE A 131 -5.32 7.55 5.60
C PHE A 131 -4.22 7.66 4.55
N GLY A 132 -3.05 7.06 4.83
CA GLY A 132 -1.92 7.07 3.90
C GLY A 132 -2.20 6.33 2.58
N GLY A 133 -2.93 5.21 2.63
CA GLY A 133 -3.35 4.48 1.43
C GLY A 133 -4.29 5.30 0.56
N GLY A 134 -5.21 6.05 1.18
CA GLY A 134 -6.15 6.95 0.49
C GLY A 134 -5.47 8.07 -0.30
N ASN A 135 -4.34 8.59 0.19
CA ASN A 135 -3.64 9.73 -0.39
C ASN A 135 -3.15 9.50 -1.84
N PHE A 136 -3.00 8.26 -2.26
CA PHE A 136 -2.57 7.96 -3.64
C PHE A 136 -3.55 8.51 -4.68
N ALA A 137 -4.83 8.26 -4.51
CA ALA A 137 -5.83 8.65 -5.50
C ALA A 137 -5.95 10.18 -5.64
N SER A 138 -5.99 10.90 -4.52
CA SER A 138 -6.04 12.37 -4.52
C SER A 138 -4.75 13.00 -5.05
N SER A 139 -3.58 12.48 -4.67
CA SER A 139 -2.29 12.97 -5.14
C SER A 139 -2.15 12.82 -6.67
N MET A 140 -2.50 11.65 -7.21
CA MET A 140 -2.45 11.40 -8.66
C MET A 140 -3.42 12.31 -9.41
N SER A 141 -4.65 12.44 -8.92
CA SER A 141 -5.65 13.34 -9.49
C SER A 141 -5.17 14.80 -9.47
N ASN A 142 -4.58 15.27 -8.37
CA ASN A 142 -4.06 16.63 -8.25
C ASN A 142 -3.00 16.92 -9.32
N ILE A 143 -1.99 16.07 -9.42
CA ILE A 143 -0.88 16.28 -10.37
C ILE A 143 -1.34 16.18 -11.82
N SER A 144 -2.36 15.36 -12.13
CA SER A 144 -2.90 15.27 -13.48
C SER A 144 -3.45 16.59 -14.02
N PHE A 145 -3.96 17.47 -13.15
CA PHE A 145 -4.48 18.79 -13.54
C PHE A 145 -3.41 19.86 -13.70
N PHE A 146 -2.22 19.66 -13.12
CA PHE A 146 -1.14 20.64 -13.20
C PHE A 146 -0.34 20.57 -14.50
N PHE A 147 -0.27 19.41 -15.16
CA PHE A 147 0.64 19.20 -16.29
C PHE A 147 -0.11 19.06 -17.63
N PRO A 148 0.48 19.59 -18.74
CA PRO A 148 -0.06 19.42 -20.06
C PRO A 148 -0.03 17.93 -20.45
N LYS A 149 -0.94 17.50 -21.30
CA LYS A 149 -1.10 16.09 -21.72
C LYS A 149 0.21 15.45 -22.18
N LYS A 150 1.05 16.22 -22.88
CA LYS A 150 2.36 15.74 -23.37
C LYS A 150 3.34 15.37 -22.25
N GLN A 151 3.24 16.01 -21.07
CA GLN A 151 4.16 15.80 -19.93
C GLN A 151 3.48 15.08 -18.75
N GLN A 152 2.18 14.88 -18.81
CA GLN A 152 1.37 14.30 -17.74
C GLN A 152 1.83 12.89 -17.36
N GLY A 153 2.17 12.05 -18.36
CA GLY A 153 2.66 10.69 -18.13
C GLY A 153 3.94 10.67 -17.28
N LEU A 154 4.91 11.55 -17.58
CA LEU A 154 6.13 11.66 -16.80
C LEU A 154 5.87 12.16 -15.37
N ALA A 155 5.05 13.21 -15.23
CA ALA A 155 4.73 13.77 -13.92
C ALA A 155 4.00 12.79 -13.01
N LEU A 156 3.00 12.07 -13.53
CA LEU A 156 2.28 11.02 -12.81
C LEU A 156 3.18 9.82 -12.50
N GLY A 157 4.05 9.44 -13.44
CA GLY A 157 5.05 8.40 -13.23
C GLY A 157 6.02 8.73 -12.10
N MET A 158 6.51 9.97 -12.06
CA MET A 158 7.35 10.45 -10.97
C MET A 158 6.60 10.48 -9.63
N ASN A 159 5.38 11.03 -9.60
CA ASN A 159 4.58 11.10 -8.38
C ASN A 159 4.27 9.72 -7.82
N ALA A 160 3.80 8.79 -8.65
CA ALA A 160 3.52 7.42 -8.24
C ALA A 160 4.78 6.62 -7.89
N GLY A 161 5.80 6.69 -8.73
CA GLY A 161 7.05 5.92 -8.56
C GLY A 161 7.79 6.34 -7.29
N LEU A 162 8.11 7.64 -7.17
CA LEU A 162 8.81 8.16 -6.00
C LEU A 162 7.96 8.12 -4.73
N GLY A 163 6.62 8.26 -4.84
CA GLY A 163 5.71 8.06 -3.72
C GLY A 163 5.77 6.62 -3.18
N ASN A 164 5.79 5.61 -4.06
CA ASN A 164 5.90 4.21 -3.67
C ASN A 164 7.23 3.87 -2.96
N PHE A 165 8.29 4.65 -3.16
CA PHE A 165 9.52 4.51 -2.38
C PHE A 165 9.30 4.72 -0.87
N GLY A 166 8.16 5.28 -0.45
CA GLY A 166 7.78 5.35 0.96
C GLY A 166 7.79 4.00 1.66
N VAL A 167 7.44 2.93 0.95
CA VAL A 167 7.50 1.56 1.46
C VAL A 167 8.94 1.14 1.79
N THR A 168 9.85 1.34 0.84
CA THR A 168 11.29 1.05 1.02
C THR A 168 11.91 1.96 2.08
N THR A 169 11.62 3.25 2.03
CA THR A 169 12.12 4.24 2.99
C THR A 169 11.72 3.87 4.42
N MET A 170 10.48 3.47 4.61
CA MET A 170 9.96 3.03 5.90
C MET A 170 10.72 1.80 6.42
N GLN A 171 10.93 0.82 5.55
CA GLN A 171 11.60 -0.42 5.92
C GLN A 171 13.11 -0.24 6.21
N ILE A 172 13.70 0.86 5.79
CA ILE A 172 15.08 1.24 6.12
C ILE A 172 15.12 2.15 7.36
N VAL A 173 14.32 3.21 7.35
CA VAL A 173 14.39 4.29 8.35
C VAL A 173 13.88 3.82 9.71
N VAL A 174 12.74 3.10 9.75
CA VAL A 174 12.16 2.65 11.02
C VAL A 174 13.11 1.77 11.83
N PRO A 175 13.71 0.69 11.27
CA PRO A 175 14.67 -0.11 12.00
C PRO A 175 15.87 0.68 12.53
N LEU A 176 16.38 1.65 11.78
CA LEU A 176 17.49 2.50 12.22
C LEU A 176 17.10 3.36 13.42
N PHE A 177 15.94 4.03 13.37
CA PHE A 177 15.51 4.92 14.45
C PHE A 177 15.12 4.17 15.73
N MET A 178 14.82 2.88 15.65
CA MET A 178 14.57 2.05 16.83
C MET A 178 15.84 1.69 17.62
N THR A 179 17.04 1.99 17.12
CA THR A 179 18.30 1.62 17.78
C THR A 179 18.81 2.63 18.82
N PHE A 180 18.22 3.81 18.91
CA PHE A 180 18.63 4.88 19.82
C PHE A 180 17.46 5.77 20.22
N ALA A 181 17.61 6.51 21.32
CA ALA A 181 16.58 7.45 21.83
C ALA A 181 16.48 8.72 20.96
N ALA A 182 16.03 8.57 19.71
CA ALA A 182 16.01 9.63 18.71
C ALA A 182 15.22 10.88 19.12
N PHE A 183 14.21 10.73 19.97
CA PHE A 183 13.32 11.80 20.42
C PHE A 183 13.46 12.09 21.93
N GLY A 184 14.59 11.70 22.54
CA GLY A 184 14.86 11.91 23.96
C GLY A 184 13.76 11.27 24.83
N ALA A 185 13.17 12.05 25.75
CA ALA A 185 12.13 11.56 26.64
C ALA A 185 10.87 11.04 25.91
N PHE A 186 10.57 11.52 24.71
CA PHE A 186 9.45 11.01 23.92
C PHE A 186 9.70 9.60 23.36
N SER A 187 10.95 9.13 23.29
CA SER A 187 11.23 7.74 22.89
C SER A 187 10.76 6.73 23.96
N GLY A 188 10.46 7.18 25.17
CA GLY A 188 10.13 6.31 26.30
C GLY A 188 11.32 5.49 26.80
N ASP A 189 11.06 4.56 27.69
CA ASP A 189 12.08 3.64 28.19
C ASP A 189 12.41 2.59 27.13
N PRO A 190 13.70 2.19 27.00
CA PRO A 190 14.09 1.14 26.08
C PRO A 190 13.54 -0.21 26.51
N MET A 191 13.17 -1.03 25.51
CA MET A 191 12.81 -2.42 25.71
C MET A 191 13.96 -3.33 25.28
N THR A 192 14.18 -4.42 26.01
CA THR A 192 15.24 -5.39 25.71
C THR A 192 14.78 -6.38 24.66
N LEU A 193 15.56 -6.57 23.61
CA LEU A 193 15.33 -7.58 22.58
C LEU A 193 15.44 -9.00 23.19
N ILE A 194 14.41 -9.80 23.04
CA ILE A 194 14.44 -11.24 23.38
C ILE A 194 14.91 -12.08 22.19
N ASN A 195 14.90 -11.51 20.99
CA ASN A 195 15.30 -12.12 19.72
C ASN A 195 16.26 -11.21 18.96
N THR A 196 17.08 -11.80 18.07
CA THR A 196 17.89 -11.04 17.12
C THR A 196 17.00 -10.17 16.25
N SER A 197 17.34 -8.89 16.19
CA SER A 197 16.77 -7.89 15.30
C SER A 197 17.79 -7.49 14.22
N GLY A 198 17.61 -6.37 13.54
CA GLY A 198 18.58 -5.86 12.57
C GLY A 198 18.17 -4.56 11.95
N THR A 199 19.09 -3.99 11.20
CA THR A 199 18.92 -2.81 10.36
C THR A 199 19.56 -3.09 9.00
N LEU A 200 19.44 -2.14 8.06
CA LEU A 200 20.21 -2.15 6.82
C LEU A 200 21.72 -2.43 7.03
N ILE A 201 22.28 -1.99 8.16
CA ILE A 201 23.72 -2.07 8.45
C ILE A 201 24.12 -3.44 8.94
N GLY A 202 23.26 -4.15 9.67
CA GLY A 202 23.59 -5.45 10.23
C GLY A 202 22.61 -6.01 11.25
N LYS A 203 22.93 -7.19 11.76
CA LYS A 203 22.18 -7.85 12.84
C LYS A 203 22.40 -7.12 14.17
N ILE A 204 21.36 -7.09 14.99
CA ILE A 204 21.37 -6.58 16.36
C ILE A 204 21.07 -7.78 17.27
N PRO A 205 21.98 -8.16 18.17
CA PRO A 205 21.82 -9.34 19.00
C PRO A 205 20.70 -9.17 20.04
N ALA A 206 20.12 -10.28 20.47
CA ALA A 206 19.26 -10.33 21.64
C ALA A 206 19.99 -9.75 22.87
N GLY A 207 19.25 -9.15 23.80
CA GLY A 207 19.79 -8.43 24.95
C GLY A 207 20.13 -6.96 24.69
N THR A 208 20.08 -6.50 23.42
CA THR A 208 20.26 -5.08 23.07
C THR A 208 18.97 -4.30 23.34
N GLU A 209 19.11 -3.05 23.74
CA GLU A 209 18.00 -2.11 23.93
C GLU A 209 17.44 -1.61 22.59
N SER A 210 16.12 -1.41 22.55
CA SER A 210 15.39 -0.91 21.37
C SER A 210 14.28 0.05 21.78
N TYR A 211 14.11 1.11 21.00
CA TYR A 211 13.10 2.17 21.17
C TYR A 211 12.01 2.04 20.10
N ILE A 212 11.15 1.04 20.24
CA ILE A 212 10.12 0.72 19.23
C ILE A 212 9.14 1.88 18.98
N SER A 213 8.90 2.74 19.94
CA SER A 213 8.07 3.96 19.83
C SER A 213 8.51 4.89 18.69
N ASN A 214 9.82 4.91 18.41
CA ASN A 214 10.38 5.73 17.33
C ASN A 214 9.87 5.31 15.94
N ALA A 215 9.31 4.11 15.80
CA ALA A 215 8.66 3.66 14.56
C ALA A 215 7.47 4.56 14.15
N GLY A 216 6.78 5.12 15.15
CA GLY A 216 5.73 6.11 14.93
C GLY A 216 6.27 7.53 14.81
N PHE A 217 7.07 7.97 15.78
CA PHE A 217 7.52 9.36 15.89
C PHE A 217 8.42 9.81 14.75
N VAL A 218 9.21 8.93 14.13
CA VAL A 218 10.12 9.28 13.05
C VAL A 218 9.43 9.97 11.88
N TRP A 219 8.17 9.66 11.64
CA TRP A 219 7.40 10.24 10.53
C TRP A 219 7.04 11.69 10.77
N LEU A 220 7.03 12.16 12.00
CA LEU A 220 6.81 13.57 12.32
C LEU A 220 7.90 14.47 11.76
N LEU A 221 9.14 13.97 11.62
CA LEU A 221 10.25 14.71 11.00
C LEU A 221 9.96 15.09 9.54
N LEU A 222 9.13 14.30 8.87
CA LEU A 222 8.71 14.54 7.49
C LEU A 222 7.31 15.17 7.43
N LEU A 223 6.36 14.68 8.21
CA LEU A 223 4.96 15.13 8.16
C LEU A 223 4.80 16.58 8.61
N VAL A 224 5.50 17.02 9.67
CA VAL A 224 5.39 18.40 10.17
C VAL A 224 5.90 19.43 9.14
N PRO A 225 7.11 19.31 8.56
CA PRO A 225 7.51 20.18 7.48
C PRO A 225 6.58 20.14 6.26
N LEU A 226 6.10 18.95 5.86
CA LEU A 226 5.20 18.80 4.72
C LEU A 226 3.83 19.42 4.96
N PHE A 227 3.33 19.40 6.19
CA PHE A 227 2.12 20.10 6.60
C PHE A 227 2.23 21.60 6.27
N PHE A 228 3.32 22.25 6.68
CA PHE A 228 3.54 23.67 6.37
C PHE A 228 3.82 23.89 4.87
N LEU A 229 4.66 23.06 4.26
CA LEU A 229 5.00 23.18 2.83
C LEU A 229 3.77 23.01 1.93
N SER A 230 2.86 22.10 2.26
CA SER A 230 1.63 21.92 1.49
C SER A 230 0.72 23.13 1.58
N TRP A 231 0.58 23.74 2.76
CA TRP A 231 -0.24 24.93 2.94
C TRP A 231 0.32 26.16 2.22
N PHE A 232 1.62 26.43 2.41
CA PHE A 232 2.27 27.63 1.88
C PHE A 232 2.82 27.46 0.47
N GLY A 233 3.13 26.24 0.03
CA GLY A 233 3.79 25.95 -1.24
C GLY A 233 2.87 25.45 -2.35
N MET A 234 1.74 24.81 -2.03
CA MET A 234 0.82 24.27 -3.04
C MET A 234 -0.29 25.27 -3.42
N ASN A 235 -1.00 24.94 -4.50
CA ASN A 235 -2.10 25.74 -5.02
C ASN A 235 -3.38 24.92 -5.15
N ASN A 236 -4.55 25.58 -5.05
CA ASN A 236 -5.80 25.07 -5.57
C ASN A 236 -6.03 25.64 -6.98
N ILE A 237 -6.50 24.82 -7.90
CA ILE A 237 -6.92 25.25 -9.24
C ILE A 237 -8.43 25.49 -9.18
N ARG A 238 -8.87 26.75 -9.25
CA ARG A 238 -10.27 27.19 -9.24
C ARG A 238 -10.77 27.53 -10.65
N THR A 239 -10.69 26.54 -11.53
CA THR A 239 -11.23 26.70 -12.88
C THR A 239 -12.49 25.83 -13.06
N PRO A 240 -13.39 26.16 -14.00
CA PRO A 240 -14.61 25.36 -14.26
C PRO A 240 -14.32 23.88 -14.51
N ASP A 241 -13.21 23.56 -15.14
CA ASP A 241 -12.85 22.21 -15.54
C ASP A 241 -12.25 21.37 -14.39
N VAL A 242 -11.67 22.00 -13.38
CA VAL A 242 -10.97 21.29 -12.28
C VAL A 242 -11.80 21.33 -10.99
N SER A 243 -11.94 22.51 -10.38
CA SER A 243 -12.59 22.65 -9.07
C SER A 243 -13.34 23.98 -8.98
N PRO A 244 -14.49 24.14 -9.68
CA PRO A 244 -15.19 25.42 -9.79
C PRO A 244 -15.74 25.92 -8.45
N ASN A 245 -16.14 25.02 -7.57
CA ASN A 245 -16.93 25.33 -6.37
C ASN A 245 -16.18 25.00 -5.06
N ILE A 246 -14.86 25.22 -5.00
CA ILE A 246 -14.13 25.02 -3.74
C ILE A 246 -14.66 26.01 -2.69
N GLY A 247 -15.14 25.47 -1.56
CA GLY A 247 -15.55 26.28 -0.41
C GLY A 247 -14.36 26.88 0.34
N SER A 248 -14.62 27.37 1.54
CA SER A 248 -13.55 27.76 2.47
C SER A 248 -12.67 26.55 2.80
N PRO A 249 -11.43 26.73 3.28
CA PRO A 249 -10.61 25.63 3.77
C PRO A 249 -11.34 24.78 4.82
N LEU A 250 -12.04 25.41 5.75
CA LEU A 250 -12.80 24.69 6.79
C LEU A 250 -13.91 23.81 6.20
N THR A 251 -14.64 24.31 5.22
CA THR A 251 -15.66 23.55 4.50
C THR A 251 -15.03 22.35 3.77
N SER A 252 -13.89 22.57 3.12
CA SER A 252 -13.15 21.49 2.46
C SER A 252 -12.71 20.42 3.45
N PHE A 253 -12.19 20.81 4.62
CA PHE A 253 -11.76 19.87 5.65
C PHE A 253 -12.94 19.08 6.24
N ALA A 254 -14.07 19.74 6.51
CA ALA A 254 -15.28 19.08 6.96
C ALA A 254 -15.76 18.03 5.93
N LEU A 255 -15.76 18.39 4.65
CA LEU A 255 -16.18 17.48 3.57
C LEU A 255 -15.25 16.27 3.44
N ILE A 256 -13.93 16.49 3.47
CA ILE A 256 -12.93 15.40 3.47
C ILE A 256 -13.15 14.49 4.68
N THR A 257 -13.37 15.07 5.87
CA THR A 257 -13.62 14.30 7.10
C THR A 257 -14.86 13.43 6.97
N VAL A 258 -15.97 13.97 6.48
CA VAL A 258 -17.20 13.19 6.28
C VAL A 258 -16.96 12.04 5.30
N MET A 259 -16.34 12.31 4.16
CA MET A 259 -16.10 11.28 3.15
C MET A 259 -15.12 10.19 3.62
N LEU A 260 -14.05 10.56 4.34
CA LEU A 260 -13.13 9.60 4.95
C LEU A 260 -13.81 8.80 6.07
N SER A 261 -14.66 9.45 6.88
CA SER A 261 -15.41 8.77 7.94
C SER A 261 -16.34 7.70 7.40
N ILE A 262 -16.98 7.93 6.25
CA ILE A 262 -17.79 6.90 5.56
C ILE A 262 -16.92 5.68 5.25
N GLY A 263 -15.77 5.88 4.60
CA GLY A 263 -14.86 4.80 4.29
C GLY A 263 -14.32 4.07 5.53
N LEU A 264 -13.96 4.81 6.58
CA LEU A 264 -13.49 4.24 7.85
C LEU A 264 -14.57 3.40 8.55
N VAL A 265 -15.80 3.92 8.63
CA VAL A 265 -16.92 3.20 9.26
C VAL A 265 -17.26 1.94 8.50
N VAL A 266 -17.31 2.00 7.17
CA VAL A 266 -17.56 0.81 6.34
C VAL A 266 -16.44 -0.22 6.48
N ALA A 267 -15.18 0.21 6.48
CA ALA A 267 -14.04 -0.68 6.70
C ALA A 267 -14.06 -1.29 8.12
N ALA A 268 -14.32 -0.47 9.15
CA ALA A 268 -14.44 -0.94 10.54
C ALA A 268 -15.57 -1.95 10.72
N PHE A 269 -16.71 -1.71 10.07
CA PHE A 269 -17.83 -2.66 10.07
C PHE A 269 -17.45 -3.98 9.36
N GLY A 270 -16.75 -3.91 8.22
CA GLY A 270 -16.23 -5.09 7.54
C GLY A 270 -15.26 -5.90 8.42
N LEU A 271 -14.38 -5.22 9.15
CA LEU A 271 -13.46 -5.85 10.09
C LEU A 271 -14.20 -6.51 11.26
N TRP A 272 -15.21 -5.84 11.80
CA TRP A 272 -16.04 -6.40 12.87
C TRP A 272 -16.78 -7.68 12.42
N LEU A 273 -17.24 -7.72 11.17
CA LEU A 273 -17.84 -8.94 10.60
C LEU A 273 -16.81 -10.06 10.43
N MET A 274 -15.56 -9.72 10.10
CA MET A 274 -14.50 -10.69 9.77
C MET A 274 -13.82 -11.26 11.01
N LEU A 275 -13.60 -10.41 12.04
CA LEU A 275 -12.84 -10.83 13.20
C LEU A 275 -13.59 -11.96 13.92
N PRO A 276 -12.91 -13.08 14.26
CA PRO A 276 -13.50 -14.13 15.07
C PRO A 276 -13.89 -13.58 16.45
N GLU A 277 -14.77 -14.30 17.12
CA GLU A 277 -15.11 -14.00 18.52
C GLU A 277 -13.80 -13.88 19.32
N THR A 278 -13.43 -12.64 19.65
CA THR A 278 -12.42 -12.38 20.67
C THR A 278 -13.01 -12.71 22.02
N ALA A 279 -12.20 -12.79 23.07
CA ALA A 279 -12.67 -12.97 24.45
C ALA A 279 -13.81 -12.00 24.88
N ASN A 280 -14.06 -10.97 24.07
CA ASN A 280 -15.13 -9.97 24.23
C ASN A 280 -16.35 -10.18 23.30
N GLY A 281 -16.42 -11.27 22.55
CA GLY A 281 -17.60 -11.70 21.80
C GLY A 281 -18.02 -10.84 20.61
N SER A 282 -17.08 -10.23 19.87
CA SER A 282 -17.40 -9.19 18.90
C SER A 282 -17.04 -9.51 17.45
N GLY A 283 -17.45 -10.62 16.92
CA GLY A 283 -17.25 -10.86 15.49
C GLY A 283 -18.03 -12.07 14.99
N PHE A 284 -18.33 -12.11 13.69
CA PHE A 284 -19.13 -13.19 13.10
C PHE A 284 -18.29 -14.17 12.29
N GLY A 285 -16.96 -13.97 12.17
CA GLY A 285 -16.10 -14.84 11.38
C GLY A 285 -16.49 -14.89 9.90
N VAL A 286 -17.03 -13.79 9.35
CA VAL A 286 -17.40 -13.71 7.93
C VAL A 286 -16.14 -13.86 7.08
N PRO A 287 -16.15 -14.70 6.01
CA PRO A 287 -14.99 -14.86 5.14
C PRO A 287 -14.50 -13.53 4.57
N LYS A 288 -13.18 -13.36 4.53
CA LYS A 288 -12.52 -12.12 4.06
C LYS A 288 -12.92 -11.72 2.64
N GLU A 289 -13.20 -12.69 1.78
CA GLU A 289 -13.68 -12.47 0.41
C GLU A 289 -15.05 -11.78 0.39
N VAL A 290 -15.96 -12.24 1.25
CA VAL A 290 -17.30 -11.65 1.40
C VAL A 290 -17.18 -10.25 1.98
N VAL A 291 -16.35 -10.07 3.01
CA VAL A 291 -16.08 -8.75 3.62
C VAL A 291 -15.54 -7.77 2.59
N LEU A 292 -14.60 -8.20 1.74
CA LEU A 292 -14.03 -7.36 0.70
C LEU A 292 -15.10 -6.87 -0.27
N VAL A 293 -15.95 -7.76 -0.78
CA VAL A 293 -17.05 -7.40 -1.69
C VAL A 293 -18.04 -6.46 -1.00
N LEU A 294 -18.40 -6.73 0.25
CA LEU A 294 -19.32 -5.89 1.02
C LEU A 294 -18.76 -4.50 1.24
N VAL A 295 -17.49 -4.39 1.65
CA VAL A 295 -16.85 -3.09 1.94
C VAL A 295 -16.75 -2.25 0.66
N VAL A 296 -16.30 -2.83 -0.46
CA VAL A 296 -16.23 -2.11 -1.74
C VAL A 296 -17.61 -1.65 -2.19
N THR A 297 -18.59 -2.57 -2.20
CA THR A 297 -19.94 -2.28 -2.65
C THR A 297 -20.63 -1.24 -1.76
N ALA A 298 -20.57 -1.40 -0.44
CA ALA A 298 -21.16 -0.46 0.50
C ALA A 298 -20.53 0.94 0.37
N THR A 299 -19.22 1.04 0.24
CA THR A 299 -18.53 2.33 0.06
C THR A 299 -19.02 3.03 -1.21
N VAL A 300 -19.08 2.31 -2.35
CA VAL A 300 -19.53 2.86 -3.63
C VAL A 300 -21.01 3.29 -3.55
N VAL A 301 -21.87 2.46 -2.97
CA VAL A 301 -23.32 2.74 -2.86
C VAL A 301 -23.57 3.94 -1.96
N ILE A 302 -22.97 3.98 -0.77
CA ILE A 302 -23.17 5.08 0.18
C ILE A 302 -22.68 6.40 -0.42
N LEU A 303 -21.50 6.42 -1.05
CA LEU A 303 -20.98 7.61 -1.71
C LEU A 303 -21.90 8.09 -2.85
N LYS A 304 -22.49 7.15 -3.63
CA LYS A 304 -23.44 7.48 -4.69
C LYS A 304 -24.74 8.09 -4.17
N MET A 305 -25.13 7.76 -2.94
CA MET A 305 -26.34 8.29 -2.29
C MET A 305 -26.15 9.69 -1.71
N LEU A 306 -24.92 10.20 -1.68
CA LEU A 306 -24.65 11.55 -1.18
C LEU A 306 -25.31 12.60 -2.09
N PRO A 307 -26.00 13.61 -1.52
CA PRO A 307 -26.73 14.62 -2.30
C PRO A 307 -25.78 15.61 -2.98
N GLY A 308 -26.27 16.26 -4.04
CA GLY A 308 -25.62 17.37 -4.71
C GLY A 308 -24.51 16.97 -5.68
N SER A 309 -23.53 17.83 -5.85
CA SER A 309 -22.43 17.70 -6.83
C SER A 309 -21.58 16.44 -6.67
N ILE A 310 -21.57 15.82 -5.50
CA ILE A 310 -20.87 14.58 -5.21
C ILE A 310 -21.53 13.43 -5.97
N GLY A 311 -22.83 13.22 -5.77
CA GLY A 311 -23.58 12.16 -6.44
C GLY A 311 -23.57 12.28 -7.97
N GLU A 312 -23.68 13.49 -8.50
CA GLU A 312 -23.61 13.75 -9.95
C GLU A 312 -22.23 13.46 -10.55
N SER A 313 -21.16 13.89 -9.86
CA SER A 313 -19.78 13.63 -10.26
C SER A 313 -19.48 12.12 -10.25
N LEU A 314 -19.94 11.43 -9.21
CA LEU A 314 -19.81 9.98 -9.08
C LEU A 314 -20.57 9.23 -10.18
N THR A 315 -21.78 9.63 -10.48
CA THR A 315 -22.58 9.00 -11.54
C THR A 315 -21.90 9.09 -12.90
N ARG A 316 -21.27 10.22 -13.22
CA ARG A 316 -20.47 10.37 -14.45
C ARG A 316 -19.21 9.49 -14.45
N GLN A 317 -18.49 9.42 -13.34
CA GLN A 317 -17.27 8.62 -13.27
C GLN A 317 -17.55 7.11 -13.27
N TYR A 318 -18.69 6.67 -12.73
CA TYR A 318 -19.08 5.25 -12.73
C TYR A 318 -19.53 4.70 -14.08
N GLN A 319 -19.62 5.54 -15.12
CA GLN A 319 -19.82 5.05 -16.50
C GLN A 319 -18.71 4.09 -16.95
N ILE A 320 -17.51 4.16 -16.32
CA ILE A 320 -16.42 3.21 -16.57
C ILE A 320 -16.82 1.76 -16.29
N PHE A 321 -17.79 1.50 -15.39
CA PHE A 321 -18.23 0.15 -15.04
C PHE A 321 -19.02 -0.55 -16.13
N ASN A 322 -19.54 0.20 -17.11
CA ASN A 322 -20.19 -0.36 -18.28
C ASN A 322 -19.19 -0.96 -19.29
N ASN A 323 -17.91 -0.65 -19.14
CA ASN A 323 -16.86 -1.19 -19.99
C ASN A 323 -16.26 -2.45 -19.34
N LYS A 324 -16.36 -3.60 -20.03
CA LYS A 324 -15.82 -4.89 -19.57
C LYS A 324 -14.32 -4.82 -19.27
N HIS A 325 -13.57 -4.01 -20.03
CA HIS A 325 -12.13 -3.87 -19.86
C HIS A 325 -11.75 -3.20 -18.53
N THR A 326 -12.64 -2.42 -17.92
CA THR A 326 -12.43 -1.90 -16.56
C THR A 326 -12.27 -3.03 -15.55
N TRP A 327 -13.10 -4.05 -15.63
CA TRP A 327 -13.06 -5.22 -14.75
C TRP A 327 -11.85 -6.10 -15.04
N VAL A 328 -11.56 -6.35 -16.32
CA VAL A 328 -10.38 -7.11 -16.76
C VAL A 328 -9.11 -6.46 -16.25
N MET A 329 -8.95 -5.15 -16.45
CA MET A 329 -7.76 -4.42 -15.98
C MET A 329 -7.69 -4.35 -14.45
N SER A 330 -8.83 -4.30 -13.75
CA SER A 330 -8.84 -4.39 -12.28
C SER A 330 -8.26 -5.71 -11.78
N VAL A 331 -8.62 -6.84 -12.40
CA VAL A 331 -8.06 -8.15 -12.06
C VAL A 331 -6.56 -8.22 -12.36
N ILE A 332 -6.15 -7.79 -13.56
CA ILE A 332 -4.73 -7.81 -13.98
C ILE A 332 -3.88 -6.89 -13.08
N TYR A 333 -4.38 -5.70 -12.75
CA TYR A 333 -3.64 -4.78 -11.89
C TYR A 333 -3.61 -5.25 -10.43
N THR A 334 -4.62 -6.00 -9.97
CA THR A 334 -4.59 -6.68 -8.68
C THR A 334 -3.48 -7.74 -8.64
N MET A 335 -3.24 -8.47 -9.73
CA MET A 335 -2.12 -9.39 -9.83
C MET A 335 -0.78 -8.66 -9.69
N THR A 336 -0.55 -7.57 -10.39
CA THR A 336 0.74 -6.87 -10.39
C THR A 336 0.91 -5.96 -9.18
N PHE A 337 0.08 -4.92 -9.02
CA PHE A 337 0.19 -3.97 -7.91
C PHE A 337 -0.31 -4.54 -6.57
N GLY A 338 -1.40 -5.30 -6.60
CA GLY A 338 -1.92 -5.95 -5.39
C GLY A 338 -0.90 -6.89 -4.77
N SER A 339 -0.20 -7.68 -5.58
CA SER A 339 0.90 -8.53 -5.11
C SER A 339 2.08 -7.72 -4.59
N PHE A 340 2.51 -6.68 -5.32
CA PHE A 340 3.58 -5.79 -4.86
C PHE A 340 3.30 -5.22 -3.47
N ILE A 341 2.14 -4.60 -3.28
CA ILE A 341 1.82 -3.91 -2.02
C ILE A 341 1.53 -4.90 -0.87
N GLY A 342 0.90 -6.01 -1.16
CA GLY A 342 0.57 -7.05 -0.17
C GLY A 342 1.81 -7.79 0.32
N PHE A 343 2.71 -8.17 -0.58
CA PHE A 343 3.99 -8.76 -0.18
C PHE A 343 4.90 -7.76 0.54
N ALA A 344 4.93 -6.49 0.10
CA ALA A 344 5.67 -5.45 0.79
C ALA A 344 5.20 -5.25 2.25
N ALA A 345 3.90 -5.39 2.50
CA ALA A 345 3.33 -5.33 3.84
C ALA A 345 3.68 -6.56 4.69
N SER A 346 3.53 -7.77 4.13
CA SER A 346 3.56 -9.04 4.90
C SER A 346 4.92 -9.73 4.94
N PHE A 347 5.79 -9.47 3.96
CA PHE A 347 7.06 -10.17 3.80
C PHE A 347 8.01 -10.03 5.00
N PRO A 348 8.18 -8.85 5.64
CA PRO A 348 9.04 -8.75 6.81
C PRO A 348 8.64 -9.71 7.92
N LEU A 349 7.34 -9.77 8.24
CA LEU A 349 6.84 -10.68 9.27
C LEU A 349 6.88 -12.15 8.83
N ALA A 350 6.63 -12.45 7.55
CA ALA A 350 6.75 -13.81 7.01
C ALA A 350 8.19 -14.34 7.13
N ILE A 351 9.21 -13.54 6.77
CA ILE A 351 10.62 -13.93 6.99
C ILE A 351 10.86 -14.23 8.48
N LYS A 352 10.39 -13.35 9.36
CA LYS A 352 10.59 -13.54 10.80
C LYS A 352 9.97 -14.82 11.32
N VAL A 353 8.74 -15.11 10.92
CA VAL A 353 8.00 -16.27 11.40
C VAL A 353 8.55 -17.59 10.83
N ILE A 354 8.97 -17.59 9.57
CA ILE A 354 9.40 -18.82 8.89
C ILE A 354 10.88 -19.12 9.14
N PHE A 355 11.74 -18.12 9.12
CA PHE A 355 13.19 -18.31 9.19
C PHE A 355 13.81 -17.88 10.53
N GLY A 356 13.13 -17.04 11.29
CA GLY A 356 13.59 -16.58 12.60
C GLY A 356 13.27 -17.53 13.77
N TYR A 357 12.55 -18.63 13.50
CA TYR A 357 12.28 -19.69 14.46
C TYR A 357 12.68 -21.03 13.86
N SER A 358 13.25 -21.93 14.70
CA SER A 358 13.45 -23.34 14.36
C SER A 358 12.14 -24.11 14.52
N HIS A 359 11.89 -25.03 13.61
CA HIS A 359 10.69 -25.86 13.61
C HIS A 359 11.11 -27.28 14.00
N VAL A 360 10.79 -27.67 15.23
CA VAL A 360 11.26 -28.91 15.84
C VAL A 360 10.13 -29.77 16.37
N MET A 361 10.31 -31.09 16.32
CA MET A 361 9.38 -32.02 16.93
C MET A 361 9.60 -32.06 18.44
N VAL A 362 8.54 -31.79 19.20
CA VAL A 362 8.51 -31.90 20.66
C VAL A 362 7.29 -32.78 21.01
N ASP A 363 7.50 -33.87 21.72
CA ASP A 363 6.45 -34.83 22.12
C ASP A 363 5.56 -35.28 20.96
N GLY A 364 6.14 -35.49 19.76
CA GLY A 364 5.44 -35.96 18.58
C GLY A 364 4.66 -34.86 17.82
N MET A 365 4.73 -33.62 18.24
CA MET A 365 4.11 -32.45 17.56
C MET A 365 5.17 -31.46 17.07
N MET A 366 4.97 -30.92 15.86
CA MET A 366 5.83 -29.87 15.33
C MET A 366 5.56 -28.56 16.05
N THR A 367 6.60 -27.97 16.61
CA THR A 367 6.56 -26.65 17.27
C THR A 367 7.28 -25.60 16.44
N HIS A 368 6.80 -24.36 16.49
CA HIS A 368 7.28 -23.25 15.66
C HIS A 368 7.67 -22.02 16.51
N ASN A 369 8.05 -22.25 17.78
CA ASN A 369 8.28 -21.18 18.75
C ASN A 369 9.72 -21.12 19.28
N THR A 370 10.56 -22.08 18.89
CA THR A 370 11.98 -22.10 19.30
C THR A 370 12.74 -21.01 18.52
N ILE A 371 13.37 -20.09 19.23
CA ILE A 371 14.16 -19.01 18.60
C ILE A 371 15.30 -19.62 17.79
N ASN A 372 15.45 -19.21 16.54
CA ASN A 372 16.59 -19.60 15.70
C ASN A 372 17.71 -18.55 15.80
N PRO A 373 18.82 -18.81 16.49
CA PRO A 373 19.91 -17.84 16.63
C PRO A 373 20.63 -17.57 15.29
N ASN A 374 20.60 -18.53 14.36
CA ASN A 374 21.22 -18.42 13.04
C ASN A 374 20.28 -17.82 11.99
N GLY A 375 19.02 -17.63 12.33
CA GLY A 375 18.01 -17.11 11.42
C GLY A 375 18.38 -15.74 10.82
N PRO A 376 17.93 -15.46 9.59
CA PRO A 376 18.12 -14.16 8.98
C PRO A 376 17.31 -13.11 9.74
N SER A 377 17.87 -11.91 9.90
CA SER A 377 17.07 -10.79 10.40
C SER A 377 16.15 -10.25 9.31
N ALA A 378 14.84 -10.36 9.52
CA ALA A 378 13.84 -9.86 8.56
C ALA A 378 14.07 -8.39 8.20
N LEU A 379 14.46 -7.57 9.19
CA LEU A 379 14.66 -6.12 9.01
C LEU A 379 15.89 -5.76 8.17
N MET A 380 16.83 -6.71 7.98
CA MET A 380 17.98 -6.51 7.07
C MET A 380 17.59 -6.67 5.60
N TYR A 381 16.62 -7.50 5.30
CA TYR A 381 16.31 -7.94 3.93
C TYR A 381 15.00 -7.40 3.37
N ALA A 382 14.05 -7.05 4.23
CA ALA A 382 12.69 -6.71 3.85
C ALA A 382 12.60 -5.57 2.81
N TRP A 383 13.43 -4.55 2.94
CA TRP A 383 13.44 -3.37 2.08
C TRP A 383 13.83 -3.67 0.62
N MET A 384 14.57 -4.76 0.37
CA MET A 384 15.11 -5.06 -0.97
C MET A 384 14.01 -5.40 -1.99
N GLY A 385 12.97 -6.09 -1.56
CA GLY A 385 11.83 -6.42 -2.42
C GLY A 385 11.11 -5.18 -2.96
N PRO A 386 10.53 -4.33 -2.10
CA PRO A 386 9.89 -3.09 -2.53
C PRO A 386 10.82 -2.14 -3.29
N PHE A 387 12.11 -2.10 -2.93
CA PHE A 387 13.11 -1.31 -3.64
C PHE A 387 13.23 -1.74 -5.10
N ILE A 388 13.46 -3.02 -5.34
CA ILE A 388 13.59 -3.56 -6.69
C ILE A 388 12.29 -3.35 -7.48
N GLY A 389 11.15 -3.68 -6.89
CA GLY A 389 9.86 -3.55 -7.56
C GLY A 389 9.50 -2.10 -7.92
N ALA A 390 9.84 -1.13 -7.06
CA ALA A 390 9.64 0.28 -7.36
C ALA A 390 10.62 0.81 -8.42
N LEU A 391 11.90 0.45 -8.30
CA LEU A 391 12.97 0.92 -9.20
C LEU A 391 12.81 0.41 -10.63
N ILE A 392 12.37 -0.86 -10.79
CA ILE A 392 12.26 -1.51 -12.10
C ILE A 392 10.97 -1.14 -12.86
N ARG A 393 10.02 -0.50 -12.20
CA ARG A 393 8.71 -0.14 -12.77
C ARG A 393 8.79 0.75 -14.03
N PRO A 394 9.62 1.80 -14.09
CA PRO A 394 9.80 2.59 -15.31
C PRO A 394 10.34 1.77 -16.48
N LEU A 395 11.22 0.80 -16.20
CA LEU A 395 11.74 -0.13 -17.21
C LEU A 395 10.61 -0.97 -17.81
N GLY A 396 9.66 -1.42 -16.98
CA GLY A 396 8.46 -2.13 -17.43
C GLY A 396 7.63 -1.32 -18.43
N GLY A 397 7.40 -0.03 -18.14
CA GLY A 397 6.74 0.90 -19.06
C GLY A 397 7.51 1.05 -20.39
N TRP A 398 8.81 1.31 -20.30
CA TRP A 398 9.66 1.48 -21.48
C TRP A 398 9.73 0.22 -22.38
N ILE A 399 9.84 -0.97 -21.80
CA ILE A 399 9.77 -2.23 -22.56
C ILE A 399 8.41 -2.37 -23.23
N SER A 400 7.34 -2.08 -22.49
CA SER A 400 5.97 -2.16 -23.00
C SER A 400 5.70 -1.21 -24.16
N ASP A 401 6.33 -0.04 -24.18
CA ASP A 401 6.23 0.89 -25.31
C ASP A 401 6.83 0.31 -26.60
N LYS A 402 7.79 -0.60 -26.49
CA LYS A 402 8.47 -1.22 -27.63
C LYS A 402 7.80 -2.49 -28.15
N ILE A 403 7.34 -3.37 -27.23
CA ILE A 403 6.86 -4.71 -27.61
C ILE A 403 5.40 -4.96 -27.24
N GLY A 404 4.69 -3.95 -26.69
CA GLY A 404 3.30 -4.03 -26.25
C GLY A 404 3.13 -4.39 -24.78
N GLY A 405 2.16 -3.78 -24.13
CA GLY A 405 1.92 -3.94 -22.68
C GLY A 405 1.41 -5.31 -22.31
N ALA A 406 0.50 -5.88 -23.10
CA ALA A 406 -0.09 -7.18 -22.79
C ALA A 406 0.94 -8.32 -22.87
N LEU A 407 1.87 -8.28 -23.83
CA LEU A 407 2.94 -9.28 -23.93
C LEU A 407 3.88 -9.21 -22.73
N VAL A 408 4.27 -8.02 -22.31
CA VAL A 408 5.11 -7.83 -21.10
C VAL A 408 4.37 -8.34 -19.86
N THR A 409 3.10 -8.00 -19.70
CA THR A 409 2.25 -8.51 -18.60
C THR A 409 2.20 -10.03 -18.61
N GLN A 410 2.05 -10.66 -19.78
CA GLN A 410 2.01 -12.12 -19.92
C GLN A 410 3.30 -12.79 -19.42
N VAL A 411 4.45 -12.28 -19.85
CA VAL A 411 5.76 -12.79 -19.43
C VAL A 411 5.93 -12.61 -17.92
N CYS A 412 5.62 -11.42 -17.39
CA CYS A 412 5.68 -11.15 -15.95
C CYS A 412 4.80 -12.12 -15.16
N SER A 413 3.57 -12.39 -15.63
CA SER A 413 2.65 -13.31 -14.96
C SER A 413 3.22 -14.74 -14.88
N ILE A 414 3.84 -15.21 -15.95
CA ILE A 414 4.49 -16.55 -15.98
C ILE A 414 5.68 -16.59 -15.01
N VAL A 415 6.50 -15.54 -15.00
CA VAL A 415 7.63 -15.43 -14.04
C VAL A 415 7.10 -15.39 -12.60
N MET A 416 6.00 -14.68 -12.34
CA MET A 416 5.37 -14.62 -11.02
C MET A 416 4.88 -16.00 -10.57
N ILE A 417 4.28 -16.80 -11.46
CA ILE A 417 3.85 -18.18 -11.16
C ILE A 417 5.06 -19.02 -10.74
N GLY A 418 6.12 -19.04 -11.56
CA GLY A 418 7.31 -19.84 -11.27
C GLY A 418 7.99 -19.42 -9.97
N SER A 419 8.13 -18.12 -9.76
CA SER A 419 8.74 -17.57 -8.54
C SER A 419 7.91 -17.85 -7.29
N ALA A 420 6.58 -17.73 -7.38
CA ALA A 420 5.69 -18.02 -6.25
C ALA A 420 5.69 -19.50 -5.88
N LEU A 421 5.65 -20.41 -6.86
CA LEU A 421 5.71 -21.86 -6.61
C LEU A 421 7.08 -22.28 -6.06
N GLY A 422 8.18 -21.74 -6.58
CA GLY A 422 9.52 -21.98 -6.04
C GLY A 422 9.69 -21.45 -4.62
N ALA A 423 9.20 -20.24 -4.35
CA ALA A 423 9.21 -19.67 -3.01
C ALA A 423 8.32 -20.47 -2.04
N ALA A 424 7.17 -20.99 -2.49
CA ALA A 424 6.31 -21.88 -1.70
C ALA A 424 7.05 -23.17 -1.30
N TYR A 425 7.78 -23.79 -2.24
CA TYR A 425 8.57 -24.98 -1.96
C TYR A 425 9.62 -24.75 -0.87
N TYR A 426 10.41 -23.68 -0.97
CA TYR A 426 11.42 -23.38 0.05
C TYR A 426 10.81 -22.90 1.37
N MET A 427 9.65 -22.24 1.32
CA MET A 427 8.90 -21.86 2.51
C MET A 427 8.41 -23.10 3.28
N GLN A 428 7.88 -24.11 2.58
CA GLN A 428 7.47 -25.39 3.16
C GLN A 428 8.68 -26.14 3.76
N ALA A 429 9.77 -26.26 3.00
CA ALA A 429 10.99 -26.91 3.47
C ALA A 429 11.54 -26.24 4.74
N ALA A 430 11.57 -24.91 4.77
CA ALA A 430 12.01 -24.14 5.94
C ALA A 430 11.09 -24.37 7.15
N TYR A 431 9.76 -24.33 6.93
CA TYR A 431 8.77 -24.43 8.01
C TYR A 431 8.67 -25.84 8.63
N GLN A 432 9.34 -26.82 8.04
CA GLN A 432 9.46 -28.21 8.53
C GLN A 432 10.88 -28.56 9.01
N SER A 433 11.78 -27.57 9.10
CA SER A 433 13.20 -27.78 9.40
C SER A 433 13.61 -27.19 10.75
N ALA A 434 14.50 -27.91 11.44
CA ALA A 434 15.19 -27.37 12.62
C ALA A 434 16.20 -26.25 12.26
N THR A 435 16.68 -26.23 11.00
CA THR A 435 17.64 -25.25 10.44
C THR A 435 17.03 -24.53 9.22
N PRO A 436 15.96 -23.74 9.40
CA PRO A 436 15.25 -23.09 8.28
C PRO A 436 16.11 -22.09 7.50
N GLU A 437 17.15 -21.54 8.11
CA GLU A 437 18.09 -20.59 7.47
C GLU A 437 18.78 -21.16 6.23
N GLU A 438 18.92 -22.50 6.12
CA GLU A 438 19.55 -23.16 4.96
C GLU A 438 18.73 -22.95 3.66
N PHE A 439 17.44 -22.72 3.80
CA PHE A 439 16.51 -22.47 2.68
C PHE A 439 16.28 -20.99 2.38
N PHE A 440 16.86 -20.09 3.18
CA PHE A 440 16.53 -18.66 3.11
C PHE A 440 16.98 -18.01 1.81
N ILE A 441 18.21 -18.28 1.36
CA ILE A 441 18.76 -17.61 0.18
C ILE A 441 17.96 -17.96 -1.08
N GLN A 442 17.61 -19.23 -1.28
CA GLN A 442 16.82 -19.69 -2.42
C GLN A 442 15.42 -19.06 -2.40
N PHE A 443 14.76 -19.08 -1.24
CA PHE A 443 13.49 -18.41 -1.04
C PHE A 443 13.59 -16.91 -1.37
N PHE A 444 14.60 -16.24 -0.83
CA PHE A 444 14.77 -14.80 -0.95
C PHE A 444 15.04 -14.37 -2.40
N VAL A 445 15.89 -15.07 -3.14
CA VAL A 445 16.14 -14.79 -4.56
C VAL A 445 14.86 -14.91 -5.38
N LEU A 446 14.08 -15.98 -5.18
CA LEU A 446 12.80 -16.15 -5.88
C LEU A 446 11.81 -15.04 -5.53
N PHE A 447 11.82 -14.60 -4.28
CA PHE A 447 10.97 -13.51 -3.84
C PHE A 447 11.38 -12.15 -4.45
N LEU A 448 12.69 -11.89 -4.61
CA LEU A 448 13.17 -10.71 -5.33
C LEU A 448 12.79 -10.74 -6.82
N ILE A 449 12.83 -11.92 -7.46
CA ILE A 449 12.36 -12.09 -8.84
C ILE A 449 10.85 -11.82 -8.91
N LEU A 450 10.08 -12.30 -7.94
CA LEU A 450 8.65 -12.02 -7.83
C LEU A 450 8.38 -10.51 -7.74
N PHE A 451 9.11 -9.78 -6.87
CA PHE A 451 9.00 -8.32 -6.78
C PHE A 451 9.38 -7.61 -8.09
N ALA A 452 10.45 -8.04 -8.75
CA ALA A 452 10.86 -7.50 -10.04
C ALA A 452 9.76 -7.68 -11.09
N ALA A 453 9.17 -8.88 -11.17
CA ALA A 453 8.09 -9.17 -12.10
C ALA A 453 6.83 -8.33 -11.80
N THR A 454 6.46 -8.15 -10.52
CA THR A 454 5.36 -7.25 -10.15
C THR A 454 5.64 -5.81 -10.54
N GLY A 455 6.87 -5.33 -10.37
CA GLY A 455 7.28 -3.97 -10.74
C GLY A 455 7.18 -3.73 -12.24
N ILE A 456 7.74 -4.62 -13.06
CA ILE A 456 7.63 -4.56 -14.52
C ILE A 456 6.17 -4.63 -14.96
N GLY A 457 5.39 -5.56 -14.38
CA GLY A 457 3.97 -5.71 -14.62
C GLY A 457 3.14 -4.48 -14.27
N ASN A 458 3.51 -3.74 -13.22
CA ASN A 458 2.87 -2.46 -12.89
C ASN A 458 3.06 -1.42 -14.00
N GLY A 459 4.26 -1.33 -14.57
CA GLY A 459 4.55 -0.44 -15.69
C GLY A 459 3.77 -0.83 -16.96
N SER A 460 3.75 -2.11 -17.29
CA SER A 460 3.05 -2.62 -18.48
C SER A 460 1.53 -2.47 -18.40
N THR A 461 0.95 -2.66 -17.21
CA THR A 461 -0.49 -2.50 -16.99
C THR A 461 -0.94 -1.06 -17.20
N PHE A 462 -0.17 -0.08 -16.73
CA PHE A 462 -0.50 1.34 -16.95
C PHE A 462 -0.49 1.71 -18.43
N ARG A 463 0.48 1.19 -19.17
CA ARG A 463 0.52 1.40 -20.63
C ARG A 463 -0.70 0.78 -21.31
N THR A 464 -1.04 -0.46 -20.96
CA THR A 464 -2.22 -1.14 -21.52
C THR A 464 -3.51 -0.35 -21.26
N ILE A 465 -3.73 0.17 -20.06
CA ILE A 465 -4.90 1.01 -19.75
C ILE A 465 -4.93 2.26 -20.64
N ALA A 466 -3.79 2.93 -20.82
CA ALA A 466 -3.72 4.13 -21.65
C ALA A 466 -4.04 3.87 -23.14
N GLN A 467 -3.85 2.63 -23.63
CA GLN A 467 -4.16 2.23 -25.02
C GLN A 467 -5.59 1.72 -25.18
N VAL A 468 -6.12 1.04 -24.20
CA VAL A 468 -7.46 0.40 -24.26
C VAL A 468 -8.58 1.41 -24.02
N PHE A 469 -8.35 2.44 -23.21
CA PHE A 469 -9.41 3.38 -22.83
C PHE A 469 -9.26 4.75 -23.52
N PRO A 470 -10.38 5.38 -23.90
CA PRO A 470 -10.39 6.78 -24.31
C PRO A 470 -9.77 7.68 -23.25
N LYS A 471 -9.17 8.80 -23.67
CA LYS A 471 -8.44 9.71 -22.76
C LYS A 471 -9.27 10.19 -21.57
N GLU A 472 -10.57 10.39 -21.77
CA GLU A 472 -11.52 10.84 -20.75
C GLU A 472 -11.78 9.77 -19.69
N GLN A 473 -11.68 8.49 -20.04
CA GLN A 473 -11.92 7.35 -19.15
C GLN A 473 -10.64 6.79 -18.53
N ALA A 474 -9.48 6.97 -19.14
CA ALA A 474 -8.22 6.40 -18.68
C ALA A 474 -7.89 6.80 -17.23
N GLY A 475 -8.08 8.06 -16.86
CA GLY A 475 -7.86 8.55 -15.49
C GLY A 475 -8.78 7.89 -14.46
N PRO A 476 -10.11 7.97 -14.62
CA PRO A 476 -11.06 7.26 -13.75
C PRO A 476 -10.81 5.75 -13.65
N VAL A 477 -10.47 5.08 -14.77
CA VAL A 477 -10.13 3.64 -14.76
C VAL A 477 -8.85 3.36 -13.96
N LEU A 478 -7.80 4.17 -14.13
CA LEU A 478 -6.58 4.05 -13.32
C LEU A 478 -6.86 4.25 -11.84
N GLY A 479 -7.70 5.23 -11.50
CA GLY A 479 -8.14 5.47 -10.12
C GLY A 479 -8.84 4.26 -9.52
N TRP A 480 -9.82 3.72 -10.22
CA TRP A 480 -10.58 2.54 -9.80
C TRP A 480 -9.70 1.29 -9.70
N THR A 481 -8.96 0.95 -10.76
CA THR A 481 -8.10 -0.24 -10.77
C THR A 481 -7.04 -0.18 -9.67
N SER A 482 -6.51 1.01 -9.38
CA SER A 482 -5.55 1.20 -8.29
C SER A 482 -6.19 1.04 -6.89
N ALA A 483 -7.45 1.43 -6.73
CA ALA A 483 -8.18 1.23 -5.49
C ALA A 483 -8.47 -0.26 -5.26
N VAL A 484 -8.96 -0.96 -6.28
CA VAL A 484 -9.21 -2.41 -6.21
C VAL A 484 -7.91 -3.18 -5.94
N ALA A 485 -6.85 -2.89 -6.67
CA ALA A 485 -5.56 -3.55 -6.50
C ALA A 485 -4.94 -3.32 -5.10
N ALA A 486 -5.19 -2.16 -4.49
CA ALA A 486 -4.68 -1.85 -3.15
C ALA A 486 -5.21 -2.79 -2.06
N TYR A 487 -6.33 -3.48 -2.29
CA TYR A 487 -6.81 -4.52 -1.38
C TYR A 487 -5.87 -5.73 -1.27
N GLY A 488 -4.87 -5.84 -2.13
CA GLY A 488 -3.75 -6.77 -1.93
C GLY A 488 -3.04 -6.58 -0.59
N ALA A 489 -2.94 -5.34 -0.11
CA ALA A 489 -2.38 -5.04 1.22
C ALA A 489 -3.25 -5.55 2.39
N PHE A 490 -4.52 -5.85 2.15
CA PHE A 490 -5.40 -6.53 3.09
C PHE A 490 -5.36 -8.05 2.92
N TYR A 491 -5.57 -8.49 1.68
CA TYR A 491 -5.81 -9.90 1.39
C TYR A 491 -4.57 -10.77 1.62
N ILE A 492 -3.40 -10.33 1.15
CA ILE A 492 -2.17 -11.12 1.23
C ILE A 492 -1.69 -11.34 2.68
N PRO A 493 -1.57 -10.30 3.54
CA PRO A 493 -1.22 -10.52 4.94
C PRO A 493 -2.22 -11.42 5.67
N LYS A 494 -3.52 -11.25 5.40
CA LYS A 494 -4.57 -12.06 6.03
C LYS A 494 -4.45 -13.53 5.64
N VAL A 495 -4.27 -13.83 4.35
CA VAL A 495 -4.09 -15.20 3.86
C VAL A 495 -2.83 -15.83 4.45
N ILE A 496 -1.70 -15.12 4.43
CA ILE A 496 -0.44 -15.64 5.00
C ILE A 496 -0.60 -15.91 6.51
N GLY A 497 -1.24 -15.01 7.26
CA GLY A 497 -1.49 -15.19 8.68
C GLY A 497 -2.37 -16.42 8.98
N GLU A 498 -3.43 -16.62 8.21
CA GLU A 498 -4.32 -17.80 8.32
C GLU A 498 -3.58 -19.10 8.00
N GLN A 499 -2.75 -19.10 6.95
CA GLN A 499 -1.98 -20.30 6.58
C GLN A 499 -0.85 -20.60 7.57
N ILE A 500 -0.24 -19.59 8.19
CA ILE A 500 0.71 -19.80 9.29
C ILE A 500 -0.01 -20.40 10.50
N GLN A 501 -1.21 -19.94 10.82
CA GLN A 501 -2.01 -20.51 11.90
C GLN A 501 -2.42 -21.97 11.60
N ALA A 502 -2.69 -22.28 10.34
CA ALA A 502 -3.00 -23.63 9.87
C ALA A 502 -1.74 -24.52 9.69
N THR A 503 -0.53 -24.01 9.98
CA THR A 503 0.77 -24.67 9.81
C THR A 503 1.12 -25.07 8.36
N THR A 504 0.53 -24.38 7.39
CA THR A 504 0.72 -24.60 5.94
C THR A 504 1.00 -23.27 5.20
N PRO A 505 2.04 -22.50 5.59
CA PRO A 505 2.28 -21.16 5.05
C PRO A 505 2.49 -21.14 3.52
N GLU A 506 3.02 -22.22 2.94
CA GLU A 506 3.25 -22.38 1.50
C GLU A 506 1.94 -22.35 0.68
N VAL A 507 0.82 -22.78 1.27
CA VAL A 507 -0.48 -22.80 0.59
C VAL A 507 -0.92 -21.41 0.16
N ALA A 508 -0.52 -20.37 0.89
CA ALA A 508 -0.77 -18.99 0.50
C ALA A 508 -0.14 -18.67 -0.87
N LEU A 509 1.14 -18.98 -1.05
CA LEU A 509 1.86 -18.69 -2.29
C LEU A 509 1.37 -19.56 -3.46
N ILE A 510 0.99 -20.81 -3.20
CA ILE A 510 0.36 -21.69 -4.19
C ILE A 510 -0.97 -21.10 -4.65
N GLY A 511 -1.80 -20.60 -3.72
CA GLY A 511 -3.06 -19.92 -4.05
C GLY A 511 -2.85 -18.67 -4.92
N PHE A 512 -1.83 -17.87 -4.63
CA PHE A 512 -1.49 -16.72 -5.46
C PHE A 512 -0.98 -17.15 -6.85
N ALA A 513 -0.18 -18.22 -6.94
CA ALA A 513 0.26 -18.77 -8.24
C ALA A 513 -0.93 -19.23 -9.09
N VAL A 514 -1.95 -19.85 -8.50
CA VAL A 514 -3.21 -20.21 -9.19
C VAL A 514 -3.93 -18.96 -9.69
N PHE A 515 -4.03 -17.90 -8.86
CA PHE A 515 -4.61 -16.63 -9.28
C PHE A 515 -3.83 -15.98 -10.44
N TYR A 516 -2.50 -16.04 -10.42
CA TYR A 516 -1.67 -15.57 -11.54
C TYR A 516 -1.91 -16.39 -12.82
N GLY A 517 -2.13 -17.70 -12.70
CA GLY A 517 -2.54 -18.55 -13.81
C GLY A 517 -3.86 -18.12 -14.45
N VAL A 518 -4.85 -17.77 -13.63
CA VAL A 518 -6.12 -17.19 -14.12
C VAL A 518 -5.86 -15.86 -14.84
N CYS A 519 -5.00 -15.00 -14.31
CA CYS A 519 -4.64 -13.73 -14.95
C CYS A 519 -3.91 -13.95 -16.29
N VAL A 520 -3.06 -14.96 -16.42
CA VAL A 520 -2.43 -15.38 -17.70
C VAL A 520 -3.50 -15.68 -18.75
N LEU A 521 -4.52 -16.47 -18.38
CA LEU A 521 -5.62 -16.83 -19.29
C LEU A 521 -6.46 -15.61 -19.67
N ILE A 522 -6.80 -14.75 -18.71
CA ILE A 522 -7.56 -13.52 -18.92
C ILE A 522 -6.78 -12.57 -19.85
N ASN A 523 -5.49 -12.32 -19.57
CA ASN A 523 -4.65 -11.42 -20.37
C ASN A 523 -4.50 -11.95 -21.82
N TYR A 524 -4.27 -13.26 -21.97
CA TYR A 524 -4.22 -13.88 -23.30
C TYR A 524 -5.55 -13.71 -24.06
N TRP A 525 -6.67 -14.03 -23.41
CA TRP A 525 -7.99 -14.00 -24.05
C TRP A 525 -8.41 -12.60 -24.51
N PHE A 526 -8.18 -11.59 -23.69
CA PHE A 526 -8.63 -10.23 -23.99
C PHE A 526 -7.63 -9.40 -24.79
N TYR A 527 -6.32 -9.66 -24.66
CA TYR A 527 -5.30 -8.75 -25.17
C TYR A 527 -4.21 -9.39 -26.03
N LEU A 528 -4.08 -10.72 -26.11
CA LEU A 528 -3.06 -11.38 -26.93
C LEU A 528 -3.62 -12.27 -28.04
N ARG A 529 -4.90 -12.55 -28.01
CA ARG A 529 -5.57 -13.29 -29.08
C ARG A 529 -5.69 -12.37 -30.33
N LYS A 530 -5.28 -12.86 -31.50
CA LYS A 530 -5.26 -12.10 -32.75
C LYS A 530 -6.66 -11.58 -33.19
N ASP A 531 -7.70 -12.35 -32.86
CA ASP A 531 -9.10 -12.00 -33.16
C ASP A 531 -9.78 -11.22 -32.03
N GLY A 532 -9.02 -10.73 -31.05
CA GLY A 532 -9.53 -9.94 -29.94
C GLY A 532 -9.82 -8.49 -30.34
N GLU A 533 -10.60 -7.80 -29.50
CA GLU A 533 -10.92 -6.38 -29.67
C GLU A 533 -9.67 -5.49 -29.65
N PHE A 534 -8.67 -5.89 -28.86
CA PHE A 534 -7.34 -5.28 -28.79
C PHE A 534 -6.29 -6.38 -28.97
N TYR A 535 -5.25 -6.08 -29.73
CA TYR A 535 -4.11 -6.97 -29.87
C TYR A 535 -2.85 -6.29 -29.38
N ASN A 536 -2.30 -6.81 -28.29
CA ASN A 536 -1.06 -6.38 -27.62
C ASN A 536 -1.00 -4.85 -27.39
N PRO A 537 -2.01 -4.28 -26.72
CA PRO A 537 -2.08 -2.85 -26.49
C PRO A 537 -0.95 -2.34 -25.57
#